data_8a1a75bb1835e0948cdb8e654c757bf3
#
_entry.id   8a1a75bb1835e0948cdb8e654c757bf3
#
_cell.length_a   1.000
_cell.length_b   1.000
_cell.length_c   1.000
_cell.angle_alpha   90.00
_cell.angle_beta   90.00
_cell.angle_gamma   90.00
#
_symmetry.space_group_name_H-M   'P 1'
#
loop_
_entity.id
_entity.type
_entity.pdbx_description
1 polymer ?
#
loop_
_entity_poly.entity_id
_entity_poly.type
_entity_poly.pdbx_seq_one_letter_code
_entity_poly.pdbx_strand_id
1 'polypeptide(L)'
;MAVLFGALSGLAPAQVRVTTLLALSDEPGSNVLNVTLSALGIEDEESSELAGAVGATLEIDPGMDQVSRLTINSADLTATDMSFSLEIGPIRVADVNLNGIEATISTTLGGWVDPGSGHFDAGEHEVTLDEGVIMGSSIVGEVNENFSQSPVSGTGAGTGTVELSRIAIKGNTVTYGVMVDLPVQFSNPLQEGVDVRVSSTVQFEGVIEVPLDPYLGWAQIQGIPDAAFEGDHDGDGVPNGLLWALGYDADARPRLFVTDPLIPGQVDLILEHGPAGIRAPITVEGNFSQEGWTAVDPFLILGFENPIPVGEILPTVVLLSGDRNFIRLRVEKP
;
A
#
# COMPACT_ATOMS: atom_id res chain seq x y z
N MET A 1 -25.94 -33.25 -21.16
CA MET A 1 -26.42 -32.27 -20.17
C MET A 1 -25.21 -31.87 -19.34
N ALA A 2 -24.51 -30.83 -19.80
CA ALA A 2 -23.33 -30.30 -19.14
C ALA A 2 -23.78 -29.10 -18.31
N VAL A 3 -23.66 -29.19 -17.01
CA VAL A 3 -23.91 -28.08 -16.09
C VAL A 3 -22.65 -27.23 -16.07
N LEU A 4 -22.72 -26.06 -16.74
CA LEU A 4 -21.70 -25.02 -16.62
C LEU A 4 -21.87 -24.39 -15.25
N PHE A 5 -20.99 -24.67 -14.31
CA PHE A 5 -20.77 -23.83 -13.15
C PHE A 5 -20.01 -22.59 -13.62
N GLY A 6 -20.75 -21.52 -13.87
CA GLY A 6 -20.16 -20.19 -13.97
C GLY A 6 -19.58 -19.84 -12.62
N ALA A 7 -18.27 -19.76 -12.51
CA ALA A 7 -17.62 -19.10 -11.41
C ALA A 7 -18.09 -17.63 -11.46
N LEU A 8 -18.84 -17.22 -10.45
CA LEU A 8 -19.02 -15.80 -10.14
C LEU A 8 -17.61 -15.30 -9.75
N SER A 9 -16.92 -14.72 -10.73
CA SER A 9 -15.75 -13.90 -10.44
C SER A 9 -16.26 -12.76 -9.55
N GLY A 10 -15.95 -12.84 -8.26
CA GLY A 10 -16.31 -11.80 -7.31
C GLY A 10 -15.73 -10.48 -7.83
N LEU A 11 -16.57 -9.49 -7.92
CA LEU A 11 -16.16 -8.10 -8.15
C LEU A 11 -15.09 -7.79 -7.11
N ALA A 12 -13.92 -7.32 -7.54
CA ALA A 12 -12.94 -6.81 -6.60
C ALA A 12 -13.61 -5.65 -5.86
N PRO A 13 -13.57 -5.63 -4.54
CA PRO A 13 -14.20 -4.57 -3.77
C PRO A 13 -13.57 -3.23 -4.15
N ALA A 14 -14.40 -2.19 -4.22
CA ALA A 14 -13.93 -0.86 -4.56
C ALA A 14 -13.11 -0.30 -3.39
N GLN A 15 -11.79 -0.25 -3.56
CA GLN A 15 -10.85 0.16 -2.54
C GLN A 15 -10.65 1.66 -2.54
N VAL A 16 -10.59 2.25 -1.35
CA VAL A 16 -10.23 3.65 -1.13
C VAL A 16 -8.79 3.72 -0.63
N ARG A 17 -8.00 4.57 -1.25
CA ARG A 17 -6.63 4.83 -0.85
C ARG A 17 -6.58 6.03 0.09
N VAL A 18 -6.03 5.85 1.29
CA VAL A 18 -5.90 6.90 2.30
C VAL A 18 -4.45 7.02 2.71
N THR A 19 -3.89 8.24 2.61
CA THR A 19 -2.56 8.55 3.12
C THR A 19 -2.71 9.36 4.41
N THR A 20 -2.03 8.96 5.46
CA THR A 20 -2.15 9.55 6.79
C THR A 20 -0.82 9.53 7.53
N LEU A 21 -0.72 10.34 8.57
CA LEU A 21 0.34 10.28 9.57
C LEU A 21 -0.23 9.58 10.81
N LEU A 22 0.43 8.52 11.24
CA LEU A 22 0.11 7.76 12.43
C LEU A 22 1.15 8.04 13.51
N ALA A 23 0.71 8.25 14.74
CA ALA A 23 1.60 8.43 15.89
C ALA A 23 2.03 7.05 16.43
N LEU A 24 3.17 6.99 17.08
CA LEU A 24 3.49 5.82 17.89
C LEU A 24 2.48 5.70 19.04
N SER A 25 2.10 4.46 19.39
CA SER A 25 1.16 4.20 20.46
C SER A 25 1.80 4.54 21.82
N ASP A 26 1.00 5.16 22.68
CA ASP A 26 1.40 5.49 24.05
C ASP A 26 1.11 4.32 25.05
N GLU A 27 0.76 3.13 24.54
CA GLU A 27 0.50 1.99 25.43
C GLU A 27 1.76 1.54 26.16
N PRO A 28 1.69 1.32 27.50
CA PRO A 28 2.86 0.92 28.28
C PRO A 28 3.48 -0.39 27.76
N GLY A 29 4.75 -0.35 27.41
CA GLY A 29 5.50 -1.50 26.87
C GLY A 29 5.42 -1.66 25.37
N SER A 30 4.66 -0.84 24.66
CA SER A 30 4.76 -0.71 23.19
C SER A 30 5.99 0.15 22.84
N ASN A 31 6.43 0.03 21.59
CA ASN A 31 7.49 0.87 21.04
C ASN A 31 8.80 0.86 21.84
N VAL A 32 9.13 -0.30 22.39
CA VAL A 32 10.40 -0.51 23.10
C VAL A 32 11.40 -1.13 22.14
N LEU A 33 12.49 -0.43 21.90
CA LEU A 33 13.65 -0.92 21.18
C LEU A 33 14.54 -1.69 22.16
N ASN A 34 14.68 -3.00 21.94
CA ASN A 34 15.62 -3.81 22.70
C ASN A 34 16.88 -4.00 21.86
N VAL A 35 18.02 -3.68 22.44
CA VAL A 35 19.32 -3.81 21.81
C VAL A 35 20.16 -4.76 22.66
N THR A 36 20.60 -5.86 22.06
CA THR A 36 21.54 -6.80 22.68
C THR A 36 22.90 -6.61 22.04
N LEU A 37 23.89 -6.29 22.86
CA LEU A 37 25.30 -6.29 22.48
C LEU A 37 25.93 -7.60 22.89
N SER A 38 26.59 -8.31 21.97
CA SER A 38 27.30 -9.54 22.30
C SER A 38 28.80 -9.41 21.94
N ALA A 39 29.66 -9.87 22.86
CA ALA A 39 31.09 -9.96 22.63
C ALA A 39 31.65 -11.19 23.36
N LEU A 40 32.44 -12.02 22.66
CA LEU A 40 33.07 -13.23 23.21
C LEU A 40 32.11 -14.21 23.88
N GLY A 41 30.85 -14.26 23.43
CA GLY A 41 29.81 -15.14 24.00
C GLY A 41 29.17 -14.62 25.28
N ILE A 42 29.34 -13.35 25.61
CA ILE A 42 28.64 -12.63 26.67
C ILE A 42 27.71 -11.65 26.01
N GLU A 43 26.56 -11.45 26.61
CA GLU A 43 25.53 -10.54 26.14
C GLU A 43 25.14 -9.57 27.25
N ASP A 44 24.86 -8.34 26.84
CA ASP A 44 24.22 -7.31 27.65
C ASP A 44 23.07 -6.73 26.84
N GLU A 45 21.93 -6.49 27.50
CA GLU A 45 20.70 -6.04 26.87
C GLU A 45 20.22 -4.76 27.52
N GLU A 46 20.01 -3.76 26.70
CA GLU A 46 19.43 -2.48 27.09
C GLU A 46 18.20 -2.19 26.25
N SER A 47 17.30 -1.40 26.80
CA SER A 47 16.08 -1.00 26.13
C SER A 47 15.86 0.50 26.14
N SER A 48 15.27 1.00 25.07
CA SER A 48 14.94 2.41 24.88
C SER A 48 13.52 2.55 24.38
N GLU A 49 12.82 3.57 24.83
CA GLU A 49 11.54 3.96 24.26
C GLU A 49 11.77 4.63 22.89
N LEU A 50 10.96 4.24 21.91
CA LEU A 50 10.90 4.89 20.60
C LEU A 50 9.91 6.05 20.65
N ALA A 51 10.28 7.17 20.02
CA ALA A 51 9.41 8.31 19.78
C ALA A 51 9.39 8.65 18.29
N GLY A 52 8.29 9.23 17.80
CA GLY A 52 8.19 9.65 16.40
C GLY A 52 6.82 9.46 15.79
N ALA A 53 6.80 9.41 14.45
CA ALA A 53 5.57 9.21 13.67
C ALA A 53 5.85 8.47 12.36
N VAL A 54 4.81 7.85 11.81
CA VAL A 54 4.87 7.02 10.61
C VAL A 54 3.88 7.54 9.58
N GLY A 55 4.38 7.93 8.41
CA GLY A 55 3.57 8.24 7.24
C GLY A 55 3.17 6.96 6.50
N ALA A 56 1.89 6.64 6.47
CA ALA A 56 1.37 5.42 5.87
C ALA A 56 0.30 5.70 4.82
N THR A 57 0.22 4.80 3.84
CA THR A 57 -0.89 4.72 2.88
C THR A 57 -1.57 3.37 3.03
N LEU A 58 -2.89 3.40 3.20
CA LEU A 58 -3.74 2.23 3.35
C LEU A 58 -4.67 2.11 2.15
N GLU A 59 -4.85 0.91 1.61
CA GLU A 59 -5.91 0.58 0.67
C GLU A 59 -7.02 -0.16 1.43
N ILE A 60 -8.20 0.48 1.54
CA ILE A 60 -9.29 0.08 2.42
C ILE A 60 -10.55 -0.21 1.62
N ASP A 61 -11.22 -1.31 1.93
CA ASP A 61 -12.60 -1.55 1.56
C ASP A 61 -13.53 -1.10 2.71
N PRO A 62 -14.16 0.09 2.59
CA PRO A 62 -15.02 0.59 3.65
C PRO A 62 -16.35 -0.18 3.77
N GLY A 63 -16.72 -0.97 2.77
CA GLY A 63 -17.90 -1.83 2.81
C GLY A 63 -17.70 -3.08 3.67
N MET A 64 -16.46 -3.57 3.74
CA MET A 64 -16.07 -4.77 4.49
C MET A 64 -15.28 -4.45 5.76
N ASP A 65 -14.90 -3.20 6.01
CA ASP A 65 -13.97 -2.76 7.08
C ASP A 65 -12.61 -3.47 7.01
N GLN A 66 -12.05 -3.58 5.82
CA GLN A 66 -10.84 -4.36 5.57
C GLN A 66 -9.76 -3.52 4.93
N VAL A 67 -8.51 -3.82 5.29
CA VAL A 67 -7.31 -3.31 4.63
C VAL A 67 -6.76 -4.41 3.73
N SER A 68 -6.42 -4.06 2.50
CA SER A 68 -5.79 -4.97 1.54
C SER A 68 -4.32 -4.65 1.30
N ARG A 69 -3.90 -3.43 1.67
CA ARG A 69 -2.53 -2.99 1.49
C ARG A 69 -2.13 -1.94 2.51
N LEU A 70 -0.91 -2.07 3.02
CA LEU A 70 -0.21 -1.09 3.86
C LEU A 70 1.09 -0.70 3.17
N THR A 71 1.28 0.59 2.93
CA THR A 71 2.55 1.13 2.45
C THR A 71 3.04 2.16 3.46
N ILE A 72 4.19 1.92 4.07
CA ILE A 72 4.89 2.89 4.90
C ILE A 72 5.73 3.75 3.96
N ASN A 73 5.39 5.04 3.88
CA ASN A 73 6.04 5.98 2.96
C ASN A 73 7.28 6.62 3.60
N SER A 74 7.21 6.85 4.91
CA SER A 74 8.29 7.38 5.74
C SER A 74 8.01 7.08 7.20
N ALA A 75 9.06 6.94 7.99
CA ALA A 75 8.98 6.97 9.44
C ALA A 75 10.22 7.68 9.94
N ASP A 76 10.04 8.58 10.88
CA ASP A 76 11.12 9.24 11.57
C ASP A 76 11.03 8.84 13.05
N LEU A 77 11.86 7.88 13.45
CA LEU A 77 11.86 7.31 14.78
C LEU A 77 13.16 7.67 15.50
N THR A 78 13.04 8.03 16.76
CA THR A 78 14.19 8.33 17.63
C THR A 78 14.19 7.42 18.85
N ALA A 79 15.37 7.03 19.32
CA ALA A 79 15.56 6.27 20.55
C ALA A 79 16.39 7.07 21.55
N THR A 80 16.19 6.82 22.84
CA THR A 80 17.04 7.40 23.89
C THR A 80 18.40 6.71 23.91
N ASP A 81 19.42 7.41 24.42
CA ASP A 81 20.77 6.87 24.54
C ASP A 81 20.81 5.61 25.42
N MET A 82 21.64 4.65 25.04
CA MET A 82 21.85 3.38 25.76
C MET A 82 23.32 3.14 26.08
N SER A 83 23.60 2.43 27.17
CA SER A 83 24.95 2.14 27.62
C SER A 83 25.09 0.68 28.02
N PHE A 84 26.05 0.00 27.43
CA PHE A 84 26.30 -1.43 27.61
C PHE A 84 27.61 -1.65 28.34
N SER A 85 27.64 -2.62 29.27
CA SER A 85 28.82 -3.01 30.02
C SER A 85 28.92 -4.52 30.14
N LEU A 86 29.72 -5.14 29.29
CA LEU A 86 29.94 -6.58 29.31
C LEU A 86 31.09 -6.95 30.24
N GLU A 87 30.85 -7.86 31.20
CA GLU A 87 31.85 -8.26 32.21
C GLU A 87 31.96 -9.79 32.33
N ILE A 88 33.18 -10.27 32.46
CA ILE A 88 33.49 -11.67 32.84
C ILE A 88 34.11 -11.64 34.24
N GLY A 89 33.32 -11.90 35.26
CA GLY A 89 33.73 -11.75 36.66
C GLY A 89 34.17 -10.30 36.94
N PRO A 90 35.43 -10.05 37.36
CA PRO A 90 35.88 -8.68 37.60
C PRO A 90 36.46 -7.99 36.35
N ILE A 91 36.46 -8.67 35.16
CA ILE A 91 37.09 -8.15 33.94
C ILE A 91 36.01 -7.56 33.06
N ARG A 92 36.12 -6.25 32.77
CA ARG A 92 35.30 -5.57 31.77
C ARG A 92 35.77 -5.97 30.38
N VAL A 93 34.86 -6.57 29.59
CA VAL A 93 35.13 -7.06 28.24
C VAL A 93 34.80 -5.99 27.20
N ALA A 94 33.73 -5.24 27.41
CA ALA A 94 33.34 -4.10 26.59
C ALA A 94 32.59 -3.06 27.41
N ASP A 95 32.71 -1.81 26.99
CA ASP A 95 31.97 -0.65 27.48
C ASP A 95 31.59 0.20 26.26
N VAL A 96 30.31 0.22 25.89
CA VAL A 96 29.82 0.77 24.63
C VAL A 96 28.62 1.64 24.87
N ASN A 97 28.59 2.81 24.25
CA ASN A 97 27.47 3.74 24.29
C ASN A 97 26.87 3.87 22.90
N LEU A 98 25.57 3.88 22.84
CA LEU A 98 24.74 4.07 21.65
C LEU A 98 23.97 5.38 21.82
N ASN A 99 24.29 6.40 21.01
CA ASN A 99 23.77 7.75 21.20
C ASN A 99 23.15 8.29 19.91
N GLY A 100 22.07 9.06 20.07
CA GLY A 100 21.45 9.82 18.99
C GLY A 100 20.90 8.94 17.87
N ILE A 101 20.30 7.80 18.22
CA ILE A 101 19.78 6.85 17.23
C ILE A 101 18.52 7.39 16.59
N GLU A 102 18.55 7.48 15.26
CA GLU A 102 17.39 7.71 14.42
C GLU A 102 17.21 6.53 13.46
N ALA A 103 15.96 6.17 13.22
CA ALA A 103 15.61 5.07 12.33
C ALA A 103 14.48 5.49 11.39
N THR A 104 14.58 5.02 10.16
CA THR A 104 13.54 5.15 9.15
C THR A 104 12.92 3.79 8.83
N ILE A 105 11.64 3.80 8.44
CA ILE A 105 10.95 2.61 7.95
C ILE A 105 10.33 2.92 6.59
N SER A 106 10.44 2.00 5.66
CA SER A 106 9.80 2.09 4.34
C SER A 106 9.34 0.73 3.83
N THR A 107 8.26 0.70 3.06
CA THR A 107 7.83 -0.51 2.36
C THR A 107 8.61 -0.66 1.06
N THR A 108 9.33 -1.76 0.92
CA THR A 108 10.19 -2.06 -0.24
C THR A 108 9.52 -3.00 -1.24
N LEU A 109 8.56 -3.79 -0.80
CA LEU A 109 7.80 -4.75 -1.61
C LEU A 109 6.30 -4.44 -1.55
N GLY A 110 5.44 -5.34 -1.98
CA GLY A 110 4.02 -5.13 -2.20
C GLY A 110 3.21 -4.50 -1.05
N GLY A 111 3.56 -4.76 0.20
CA GLY A 111 2.81 -4.30 1.38
C GLY A 111 1.42 -4.92 1.48
N TRP A 112 1.27 -6.16 1.01
CA TRP A 112 -0.01 -6.85 0.98
C TRP A 112 -0.48 -7.25 2.37
N VAL A 113 -1.76 -6.97 2.65
CA VAL A 113 -2.46 -7.34 3.88
C VAL A 113 -3.51 -8.38 3.55
N ASP A 114 -3.59 -9.47 4.30
CA ASP A 114 -4.72 -10.39 4.23
C ASP A 114 -5.98 -9.70 4.77
N PRO A 115 -6.98 -9.44 3.92
CA PRO A 115 -8.16 -8.67 4.33
C PRO A 115 -8.99 -9.37 5.41
N GLY A 116 -8.91 -10.71 5.50
CA GLY A 116 -9.68 -11.47 6.47
C GLY A 116 -9.10 -11.46 7.88
N SER A 117 -7.78 -11.37 8.01
CA SER A 117 -7.07 -11.41 9.30
C SER A 117 -6.37 -10.12 9.67
N GLY A 118 -6.17 -9.20 8.73
CA GLY A 118 -5.35 -8.00 8.91
C GLY A 118 -3.84 -8.28 8.97
N HIS A 119 -3.40 -9.50 8.69
CA HIS A 119 -1.99 -9.89 8.75
C HIS A 119 -1.23 -9.47 7.49
N PHE A 120 0.03 -9.10 7.68
CA PHE A 120 0.96 -8.83 6.57
C PHE A 120 2.36 -9.39 6.88
N ASP A 121 3.17 -9.55 5.84
CA ASP A 121 4.56 -9.94 5.99
C ASP A 121 5.40 -8.74 6.41
N ALA A 122 5.90 -8.75 7.65
CA ALA A 122 6.75 -7.68 8.15
C ALA A 122 8.06 -7.56 7.35
N GLY A 123 8.53 -8.65 6.72
CA GLY A 123 9.73 -8.67 5.87
C GLY A 123 9.63 -7.81 4.60
N GLU A 124 8.42 -7.35 4.21
CA GLU A 124 8.24 -6.39 3.13
C GLU A 124 8.58 -4.94 3.51
N HIS A 125 8.89 -4.68 4.78
CA HIS A 125 9.23 -3.37 5.32
C HIS A 125 10.70 -3.36 5.75
N GLU A 126 11.46 -2.42 5.19
CA GLU A 126 12.85 -2.19 5.54
C GLU A 126 12.94 -1.17 6.68
N VAL A 127 13.78 -1.46 7.66
CA VAL A 127 14.12 -0.56 8.76
C VAL A 127 15.59 -0.21 8.65
N THR A 128 15.90 1.07 8.65
CA THR A 128 17.28 1.57 8.53
C THR A 128 17.60 2.47 9.71
N LEU A 129 18.69 2.16 10.43
CA LEU A 129 19.34 3.09 11.33
C LEU A 129 20.24 3.97 10.47
N ASP A 130 19.87 5.21 10.28
CA ASP A 130 20.52 6.14 9.36
C ASP A 130 21.23 7.30 10.07
N GLU A 131 20.95 7.49 11.35
CA GLU A 131 21.71 8.39 12.22
C GLU A 131 22.03 7.74 13.57
N GLY A 132 23.07 8.23 14.21
CA GLY A 132 23.56 7.79 15.51
C GLY A 132 25.01 7.31 15.49
N VAL A 133 25.52 7.13 16.68
CA VAL A 133 26.93 6.73 16.88
C VAL A 133 27.01 5.64 17.94
N ILE A 134 27.74 4.56 17.63
CA ILE A 134 28.20 3.57 18.59
C ILE A 134 29.66 3.89 18.92
N MET A 135 29.94 4.17 20.18
CA MET A 135 31.31 4.45 20.65
C MET A 135 31.62 3.66 21.90
N GLY A 136 32.80 3.08 21.95
CA GLY A 136 33.24 2.37 23.14
C GLY A 136 34.57 1.69 22.97
N SER A 137 34.89 0.85 23.93
CA SER A 137 36.10 0.04 23.92
C SER A 137 35.75 -1.40 24.29
N SER A 138 36.44 -2.32 23.65
CA SER A 138 36.41 -3.74 23.99
C SER A 138 37.83 -4.29 24.09
N ILE A 139 37.96 -5.49 24.64
CA ILE A 139 39.27 -6.15 24.72
C ILE A 139 39.83 -6.54 23.32
N VAL A 140 38.97 -6.49 22.28
CA VAL A 140 39.39 -6.73 20.90
C VAL A 140 39.68 -5.43 20.13
N GLY A 141 39.38 -4.24 20.70
CA GLY A 141 39.64 -2.94 20.12
C GLY A 141 38.63 -1.87 20.45
N GLU A 142 38.78 -0.71 19.85
CA GLU A 142 37.81 0.37 19.93
C GLU A 142 36.62 0.07 19.00
N VAL A 143 35.41 0.34 19.48
CA VAL A 143 34.18 0.32 18.70
C VAL A 143 33.83 1.76 18.37
N ASN A 144 33.75 2.09 17.09
CA ASN A 144 33.41 3.44 16.66
C ASN A 144 32.72 3.36 15.27
N GLU A 145 31.39 3.30 15.30
CA GLU A 145 30.57 3.27 14.10
C GLU A 145 29.66 4.49 14.07
N ASN A 146 29.52 5.08 12.90
CA ASN A 146 28.65 6.22 12.66
C ASN A 146 27.64 5.85 11.57
N PHE A 147 26.36 5.75 11.95
CA PHE A 147 25.30 5.29 11.06
C PHE A 147 25.00 6.26 9.92
N SER A 148 25.26 7.56 10.08
CA SER A 148 25.15 8.49 8.96
C SER A 148 26.19 8.25 7.85
N GLN A 149 27.28 7.54 8.15
CA GLN A 149 28.31 7.16 7.16
C GLN A 149 28.17 5.71 6.69
N SER A 150 27.68 4.85 7.56
CA SER A 150 27.45 3.43 7.32
C SER A 150 26.10 3.01 7.89
N PRO A 151 24.98 3.35 7.21
CA PRO A 151 23.65 2.97 7.68
C PRO A 151 23.52 1.45 7.85
N VAL A 152 22.80 1.04 8.87
CA VAL A 152 22.50 -0.35 9.15
C VAL A 152 21.04 -0.62 8.83
N SER A 153 20.81 -1.49 7.85
CA SER A 153 19.46 -1.87 7.45
C SER A 153 19.14 -3.30 7.85
N GLY A 154 17.87 -3.49 8.18
CA GLY A 154 17.25 -4.79 8.38
C GLY A 154 15.82 -4.76 7.88
N THR A 155 15.13 -5.88 7.95
CA THR A 155 13.72 -5.96 7.60
C THR A 155 12.90 -6.27 8.85
N GLY A 156 11.59 -6.02 8.77
CA GLY A 156 10.67 -6.58 9.73
C GLY A 156 10.80 -8.10 9.81
N ALA A 157 10.34 -8.70 10.88
CA ALA A 157 10.47 -10.13 11.12
C ALA A 157 9.11 -10.75 11.51
N GLY A 158 8.72 -11.77 10.74
CA GLY A 158 7.48 -12.49 10.99
C GLY A 158 6.24 -11.78 10.47
N THR A 159 5.15 -11.85 11.23
CA THR A 159 3.83 -11.34 10.82
C THR A 159 3.50 -10.08 11.58
N GLY A 160 3.22 -8.99 10.84
CA GLY A 160 2.63 -7.79 11.38
C GLY A 160 1.10 -7.83 11.31
N THR A 161 0.44 -6.87 11.96
CA THR A 161 -1.03 -6.73 11.95
C THR A 161 -1.48 -5.31 11.66
N VAL A 162 -2.60 -5.19 10.93
CA VAL A 162 -3.34 -3.93 10.77
C VAL A 162 -4.76 -4.17 11.24
N GLU A 163 -5.19 -3.36 12.20
CA GLU A 163 -6.56 -3.39 12.72
C GLU A 163 -7.31 -2.11 12.37
N LEU A 164 -8.54 -2.26 11.86
CA LEU A 164 -9.49 -1.18 11.67
C LEU A 164 -10.60 -1.29 12.69
N SER A 165 -10.83 -0.23 13.44
CA SER A 165 -11.96 -0.10 14.36
C SER A 165 -12.89 1.00 13.89
N ARG A 166 -14.11 0.65 13.48
CA ARG A 166 -15.09 1.64 13.05
C ARG A 166 -15.54 2.48 14.24
N ILE A 167 -15.26 3.79 14.21
CA ILE A 167 -15.61 4.73 15.28
C ILE A 167 -16.98 5.37 14.99
N ALA A 168 -17.20 5.86 13.77
CA ALA A 168 -18.42 6.59 13.41
C ALA A 168 -18.71 6.52 11.92
N ILE A 169 -19.98 6.75 11.56
CA ILE A 169 -20.41 7.03 10.18
C ILE A 169 -21.13 8.38 10.19
N LYS A 170 -20.69 9.27 9.32
CA LYS A 170 -21.32 10.59 9.16
C LYS A 170 -21.52 10.88 7.67
N GLY A 171 -22.77 10.85 7.24
CA GLY A 171 -23.09 11.00 5.81
C GLY A 171 -22.47 9.87 4.99
N ASN A 172 -21.59 10.21 4.05
CA ASN A 172 -20.88 9.26 3.19
C ASN A 172 -19.44 8.98 3.64
N THR A 173 -19.11 9.25 4.89
CA THR A 173 -17.77 9.07 5.43
C THR A 173 -17.82 8.16 6.65
N VAL A 174 -16.89 7.20 6.70
CA VAL A 174 -16.61 6.38 7.88
C VAL A 174 -15.35 6.89 8.54
N THR A 175 -15.39 7.02 9.85
CA THR A 175 -14.21 7.29 10.67
C THR A 175 -13.73 5.97 11.27
N TYR A 176 -12.47 5.63 11.04
CA TYR A 176 -11.80 4.47 11.62
C TYR A 176 -10.69 4.87 12.57
N GLY A 177 -10.56 4.12 13.68
CA GLY A 177 -9.30 3.95 14.37
C GLY A 177 -8.45 2.94 13.60
N VAL A 178 -7.20 3.23 13.42
CA VAL A 178 -6.20 2.35 12.80
C VAL A 178 -5.15 2.03 13.83
N MET A 179 -4.78 0.76 13.97
CA MET A 179 -3.65 0.30 14.75
C MET A 179 -2.81 -0.64 13.90
N VAL A 180 -1.50 -0.48 13.92
CA VAL A 180 -0.55 -1.31 13.18
C VAL A 180 0.55 -1.77 14.10
N ASP A 181 0.81 -3.08 14.12
CA ASP A 181 1.95 -3.69 14.80
C ASP A 181 2.94 -4.19 13.75
N LEU A 182 4.14 -3.64 13.79
CA LEU A 182 5.24 -4.05 12.91
C LEU A 182 6.38 -4.63 13.75
N PRO A 183 6.52 -5.97 13.83
CA PRO A 183 7.66 -6.59 14.47
C PRO A 183 8.93 -6.40 13.63
N VAL A 184 10.01 -5.98 14.30
CA VAL A 184 11.31 -5.70 13.70
C VAL A 184 12.36 -6.54 14.42
N GLN A 185 13.23 -7.20 13.64
CA GLN A 185 14.39 -7.90 14.19
C GLN A 185 15.50 -7.97 13.16
N PHE A 186 16.69 -7.47 13.53
CA PHE A 186 17.88 -7.64 12.71
C PHE A 186 19.13 -7.74 13.57
N SER A 187 20.23 -8.16 12.97
CA SER A 187 21.52 -8.22 13.62
C SER A 187 22.61 -7.74 12.66
N ASN A 188 23.60 -7.04 13.21
CA ASN A 188 24.73 -6.54 12.43
C ASN A 188 26.04 -6.76 13.21
N PRO A 189 27.08 -7.33 12.58
CA PRO A 189 28.41 -7.32 13.16
C PRO A 189 28.97 -5.90 13.13
N LEU A 190 29.36 -5.38 14.28
CA LEU A 190 30.00 -4.07 14.41
C LEU A 190 31.50 -4.16 14.07
N GLN A 191 32.13 -5.21 14.58
CA GLN A 191 33.54 -5.57 14.28
C GLN A 191 33.76 -7.05 14.57
N GLU A 192 34.95 -7.59 14.26
CA GLU A 192 35.24 -8.98 14.52
C GLU A 192 35.04 -9.32 16.01
N GLY A 193 34.08 -10.20 16.29
CA GLY A 193 33.74 -10.69 17.63
C GLY A 193 32.84 -9.77 18.46
N VAL A 194 32.24 -8.72 17.86
CA VAL A 194 31.25 -7.86 18.49
C VAL A 194 30.05 -7.72 17.57
N ASP A 195 28.91 -8.22 18.02
CA ASP A 195 27.63 -8.18 17.28
C ASP A 195 26.59 -7.36 18.05
N VAL A 196 25.75 -6.64 17.29
CA VAL A 196 24.55 -6.01 17.82
C VAL A 196 23.32 -6.72 17.24
N ARG A 197 22.35 -7.01 18.10
CA ARG A 197 21.03 -7.47 17.71
C ARG A 197 19.99 -6.45 18.15
N VAL A 198 19.09 -6.14 17.26
CA VAL A 198 17.99 -5.20 17.49
C VAL A 198 16.67 -5.95 17.37
N SER A 199 15.77 -5.73 18.33
CA SER A 199 14.40 -6.20 18.24
C SER A 199 13.42 -5.18 18.81
N SER A 200 12.26 -5.06 18.17
CA SER A 200 11.16 -4.18 18.61
C SER A 200 9.86 -4.67 18.01
N THR A 201 8.74 -4.26 18.60
CA THR A 201 7.46 -4.17 17.90
C THR A 201 7.09 -2.70 17.83
N VAL A 202 7.15 -2.14 16.65
CA VAL A 202 6.74 -0.75 16.42
C VAL A 202 5.23 -0.73 16.24
N GLN A 203 4.53 -0.15 17.21
CA GLN A 203 3.08 0.01 17.22
C GLN A 203 2.72 1.45 16.91
N PHE A 204 1.93 1.68 15.88
CA PHE A 204 1.48 3.01 15.53
C PHE A 204 -0.02 3.05 15.28
N GLU A 205 -0.63 4.17 15.67
CA GLU A 205 -2.06 4.32 15.67
C GLU A 205 -2.51 5.71 15.21
N GLY A 206 -3.76 5.82 14.82
CA GLY A 206 -4.36 7.08 14.43
C GLY A 206 -5.81 6.95 14.05
N VAL A 207 -6.39 8.07 13.64
CA VAL A 207 -7.77 8.14 13.18
C VAL A 207 -7.79 8.62 11.73
N ILE A 208 -8.55 7.92 10.90
CA ILE A 208 -8.71 8.25 9.48
C ILE A 208 -10.18 8.40 9.10
N GLU A 209 -10.44 9.23 8.12
CA GLU A 209 -11.76 9.36 7.50
C GLU A 209 -11.73 8.76 6.10
N VAL A 210 -12.64 7.83 5.83
CA VAL A 210 -12.70 7.07 4.59
C VAL A 210 -14.07 7.28 3.95
N PRO A 211 -14.15 7.76 2.69
CA PRO A 211 -15.41 7.80 1.97
C PRO A 211 -16.00 6.40 1.78
N LEU A 212 -17.31 6.25 2.04
CA LEU A 212 -18.04 5.00 1.74
C LEU A 212 -18.18 4.77 0.23
N ASP A 213 -18.21 5.86 -0.54
CA ASP A 213 -18.25 5.82 -2.00
C ASP A 213 -16.83 6.04 -2.55
N PRO A 214 -16.20 5.02 -3.14
CA PRO A 214 -14.83 5.10 -3.64
C PRO A 214 -14.64 6.12 -4.76
N TYR A 215 -15.67 6.37 -5.57
CA TYR A 215 -15.63 7.43 -6.57
C TYR A 215 -15.51 8.81 -5.93
N LEU A 216 -16.32 9.08 -4.89
CA LEU A 216 -16.25 10.37 -4.17
C LEU A 216 -14.88 10.54 -3.49
N GLY A 217 -14.30 9.48 -2.97
CA GLY A 217 -12.93 9.51 -2.43
C GLY A 217 -11.90 9.90 -3.49
N TRP A 218 -11.98 9.31 -4.67
CA TRP A 218 -11.13 9.68 -5.80
C TRP A 218 -11.36 11.13 -6.22
N ALA A 219 -12.63 11.56 -6.38
CA ALA A 219 -12.97 12.92 -6.77
C ALA A 219 -12.43 13.98 -5.80
N GLN A 220 -12.44 13.69 -4.49
CA GLN A 220 -11.84 14.57 -3.48
C GLN A 220 -10.31 14.69 -3.67
N ILE A 221 -9.61 13.56 -3.87
CA ILE A 221 -8.15 13.53 -4.10
C ILE A 221 -7.79 14.32 -5.36
N GLN A 222 -8.63 14.23 -6.41
CA GLN A 222 -8.43 14.93 -7.67
C GLN A 222 -8.80 16.44 -7.60
N GLY A 223 -9.31 16.93 -6.48
CA GLY A 223 -9.73 18.31 -6.31
C GLY A 223 -11.06 18.66 -7.00
N ILE A 224 -11.87 17.67 -7.34
CA ILE A 224 -13.19 17.81 -8.00
C ILE A 224 -14.32 17.17 -7.17
N PRO A 225 -14.46 17.52 -5.87
CA PRO A 225 -15.34 16.80 -4.94
C PRO A 225 -16.82 16.80 -5.33
N ASP A 226 -17.26 17.80 -6.10
CA ASP A 226 -18.64 17.95 -6.55
C ASP A 226 -18.89 17.39 -7.96
N ALA A 227 -17.86 16.79 -8.59
CA ALA A 227 -18.00 16.27 -9.96
C ALA A 227 -18.92 15.05 -9.99
N ALA A 228 -19.93 15.10 -10.87
CA ALA A 228 -20.82 13.97 -11.07
C ALA A 228 -20.06 12.78 -11.69
N PHE A 229 -20.43 11.56 -11.31
CA PHE A 229 -19.85 10.33 -11.85
C PHE A 229 -19.95 10.25 -13.39
N GLU A 230 -21.11 10.66 -13.94
CA GLU A 230 -21.36 10.68 -15.38
C GLU A 230 -20.92 12.01 -16.03
N GLY A 231 -20.41 12.96 -15.24
CA GLY A 231 -19.92 14.24 -15.72
C GLY A 231 -18.55 14.11 -16.39
N ASP A 232 -18.20 15.14 -17.12
CA ASP A 232 -16.92 15.31 -17.79
C ASP A 232 -16.32 16.60 -17.25
N HIS A 233 -15.30 16.48 -16.40
CA HIS A 233 -14.74 17.61 -15.64
C HIS A 233 -13.95 18.57 -16.53
N ASP A 234 -13.13 18.05 -17.44
CA ASP A 234 -12.22 18.84 -18.28
C ASP A 234 -12.76 19.08 -19.71
N GLY A 235 -13.92 18.51 -20.04
CA GLY A 235 -14.61 18.71 -21.31
C GLY A 235 -13.98 17.94 -22.49
N ASP A 236 -13.22 16.89 -22.22
CA ASP A 236 -12.53 16.11 -23.26
C ASP A 236 -13.38 14.97 -23.84
N GLY A 237 -14.58 14.75 -23.31
CA GLY A 237 -15.55 13.75 -23.73
C GLY A 237 -15.44 12.42 -22.96
N VAL A 238 -14.56 12.30 -21.97
CA VAL A 238 -14.42 11.11 -21.13
C VAL A 238 -15.09 11.34 -19.79
N PRO A 239 -16.12 10.55 -19.42
CA PRO A 239 -16.78 10.71 -18.13
C PRO A 239 -15.84 10.44 -16.96
N ASN A 240 -15.99 11.23 -15.88
CA ASN A 240 -15.19 11.10 -14.65
C ASN A 240 -15.21 9.67 -14.07
N GLY A 241 -16.40 9.03 -14.06
CA GLY A 241 -16.55 7.65 -13.60
C GLY A 241 -15.75 6.64 -14.42
N LEU A 242 -15.57 6.88 -15.71
CA LEU A 242 -14.74 6.04 -16.56
C LEU A 242 -13.24 6.25 -16.28
N LEU A 243 -12.80 7.50 -16.08
CA LEU A 243 -11.43 7.79 -15.66
C LEU A 243 -11.12 7.13 -14.31
N TRP A 244 -12.03 7.28 -13.34
CA TRP A 244 -11.92 6.61 -12.06
C TRP A 244 -11.82 5.09 -12.20
N ALA A 245 -12.73 4.46 -12.95
CA ALA A 245 -12.76 3.00 -13.13
C ALA A 245 -11.50 2.46 -13.81
N LEU A 246 -10.94 3.22 -14.75
CA LEU A 246 -9.68 2.90 -15.41
C LEU A 246 -8.43 3.25 -14.60
N GLY A 247 -8.58 3.88 -13.41
CA GLY A 247 -7.46 4.24 -12.55
C GLY A 247 -6.63 5.42 -13.00
N TYR A 248 -7.22 6.31 -13.80
CA TYR A 248 -6.60 7.57 -14.23
C TYR A 248 -6.87 8.72 -13.25
N ASP A 249 -6.12 9.80 -13.41
CA ASP A 249 -6.39 11.10 -12.82
C ASP A 249 -7.50 11.82 -13.58
N ALA A 250 -8.14 12.83 -12.97
CA ALA A 250 -9.31 13.51 -13.55
C ALA A 250 -9.01 14.29 -14.84
N ASP A 251 -7.78 14.78 -15.00
CA ASP A 251 -7.33 15.52 -16.18
C ASP A 251 -6.65 14.62 -17.23
N ALA A 252 -6.67 13.31 -17.03
CA ALA A 252 -6.04 12.38 -17.95
C ALA A 252 -6.84 12.26 -19.24
N ARG A 253 -6.13 12.10 -20.35
CA ARG A 253 -6.71 11.92 -21.69
C ARG A 253 -6.36 10.55 -22.25
N PRO A 254 -6.99 9.49 -21.71
CA PRO A 254 -6.71 8.14 -22.14
C PRO A 254 -7.18 7.93 -23.60
N ARG A 255 -6.42 7.12 -24.32
CA ARG A 255 -6.81 6.70 -25.65
C ARG A 255 -7.68 5.44 -25.53
N LEU A 256 -8.99 5.59 -25.67
CA LEU A 256 -9.94 4.50 -25.43
C LEU A 256 -10.37 3.79 -26.73
N PHE A 257 -10.33 4.50 -27.86
CA PHE A 257 -10.76 3.94 -29.15
C PHE A 257 -9.78 4.29 -30.27
N VAL A 258 -9.60 3.35 -31.18
CA VAL A 258 -8.87 3.57 -32.45
C VAL A 258 -9.67 2.95 -33.57
N THR A 259 -9.93 3.73 -34.60
CA THR A 259 -10.54 3.19 -35.83
C THR A 259 -9.42 2.90 -36.81
N ASP A 260 -9.34 1.67 -37.30
CA ASP A 260 -8.46 1.33 -38.41
C ASP A 260 -9.20 1.56 -39.75
N PRO A 261 -8.81 2.58 -40.53
CA PRO A 261 -9.45 2.88 -41.79
C PRO A 261 -9.19 1.81 -42.90
N LEU A 262 -8.22 0.92 -42.64
CA LEU A 262 -7.88 -0.14 -43.59
C LEU A 262 -8.78 -1.38 -43.43
N ILE A 263 -9.49 -1.49 -42.31
CA ILE A 263 -10.42 -2.61 -42.02
C ILE A 263 -11.80 -2.03 -41.74
N PRO A 264 -12.65 -1.87 -42.76
CA PRO A 264 -14.01 -1.36 -42.55
C PRO A 264 -14.81 -2.25 -41.58
N GLY A 265 -15.49 -1.63 -40.62
CA GLY A 265 -16.31 -2.33 -39.66
C GLY A 265 -15.53 -2.83 -38.43
N GLN A 266 -14.28 -2.41 -38.27
CA GLN A 266 -13.47 -2.71 -37.09
C GLN A 266 -13.22 -1.45 -36.26
N VAL A 267 -13.28 -1.59 -34.97
CA VAL A 267 -12.81 -0.59 -33.99
C VAL A 267 -11.85 -1.28 -33.03
N ASP A 268 -10.63 -0.81 -33.00
CA ASP A 268 -9.67 -1.26 -32.00
C ASP A 268 -9.98 -0.52 -30.69
N LEU A 269 -10.26 -1.27 -29.64
CA LEU A 269 -10.51 -0.77 -28.31
C LEU A 269 -9.22 -0.89 -27.50
N ILE A 270 -8.64 0.25 -27.14
CA ILE A 270 -7.48 0.31 -26.28
C ILE A 270 -7.96 0.65 -24.88
N LEU A 271 -7.83 -0.32 -23.98
CA LEU A 271 -8.18 -0.17 -22.58
C LEU A 271 -6.92 -0.26 -21.71
N GLU A 272 -6.03 0.70 -21.90
CA GLU A 272 -4.92 0.88 -21.00
C GLU A 272 -5.45 1.47 -19.69
N HIS A 273 -5.00 0.94 -18.57
CA HIS A 273 -5.34 1.53 -17.28
C HIS A 273 -4.32 2.59 -16.86
N GLY A 274 -4.76 3.51 -16.00
CA GLY A 274 -3.89 4.47 -15.32
C GLY A 274 -3.01 3.80 -14.25
N PRO A 275 -2.17 4.60 -13.57
CA PRO A 275 -1.22 4.12 -12.56
C PRO A 275 -1.87 3.36 -11.40
N ALA A 276 -3.12 3.67 -11.08
CA ALA A 276 -3.84 3.03 -9.99
C ALA A 276 -4.52 1.69 -10.36
N GLY A 277 -4.41 1.24 -11.61
CA GLY A 277 -5.06 0.03 -12.10
C GLY A 277 -6.57 0.17 -12.29
N ILE A 278 -7.22 -0.87 -12.82
CA ILE A 278 -8.68 -0.89 -13.02
C ILE A 278 -9.37 -1.06 -11.66
N ARG A 279 -10.32 -0.17 -11.34
CA ARG A 279 -11.04 -0.11 -10.05
C ARG A 279 -12.45 -0.67 -10.10
N ALA A 280 -13.04 -0.73 -11.27
CA ALA A 280 -14.41 -1.24 -11.45
C ALA A 280 -14.57 -1.93 -12.80
N PRO A 281 -15.52 -2.88 -12.93
CA PRO A 281 -15.81 -3.52 -14.19
C PRO A 281 -16.29 -2.52 -15.24
N ILE A 282 -15.81 -2.69 -16.48
CA ILE A 282 -16.16 -1.86 -17.62
C ILE A 282 -16.86 -2.75 -18.65
N THR A 283 -17.99 -2.30 -19.14
CA THR A 283 -18.77 -3.01 -20.15
C THR A 283 -18.72 -2.24 -21.49
N VAL A 284 -18.52 -2.96 -22.58
CA VAL A 284 -18.67 -2.43 -23.93
C VAL A 284 -20.14 -2.53 -24.33
N GLU A 285 -20.75 -1.41 -24.66
CA GLU A 285 -22.11 -1.38 -25.16
C GLU A 285 -22.15 -0.88 -26.62
N GLY A 286 -23.02 -1.48 -27.42
CA GLY A 286 -23.29 -1.09 -28.78
C GLY A 286 -24.73 -0.69 -29.02
N ASN A 287 -24.96 0.20 -29.97
CA ASN A 287 -26.28 0.49 -30.52
C ASN A 287 -26.29 0.24 -32.02
N PHE A 288 -26.66 -0.96 -32.36
CA PHE A 288 -26.61 -1.44 -33.75
C PHE A 288 -27.98 -1.42 -34.47
N SER A 289 -29.07 -1.29 -33.71
CA SER A 289 -30.45 -1.42 -34.25
C SER A 289 -31.37 -0.25 -33.95
N GLN A 290 -30.89 0.82 -33.33
CA GLN A 290 -31.70 1.95 -32.82
C GLN A 290 -32.65 1.59 -31.65
N GLU A 291 -32.58 0.37 -31.15
CA GLU A 291 -33.43 -0.11 -30.03
C GLU A 291 -32.88 0.25 -28.67
N GLY A 292 -31.75 0.93 -28.62
CA GLY A 292 -31.07 1.34 -27.40
C GLY A 292 -29.68 0.71 -27.27
N TRP A 293 -29.03 1.00 -26.14
CA TRP A 293 -27.70 0.49 -25.83
C TRP A 293 -27.81 -0.90 -25.20
N THR A 294 -27.05 -1.84 -25.73
CA THR A 294 -26.97 -3.21 -25.21
C THR A 294 -25.50 -3.63 -25.11
N ALA A 295 -25.19 -4.50 -24.14
CA ALA A 295 -23.86 -5.09 -24.07
C ALA A 295 -23.51 -5.78 -25.40
N VAL A 296 -22.31 -5.54 -25.91
CA VAL A 296 -21.85 -6.15 -27.17
C VAL A 296 -21.71 -7.65 -26.95
N ASP A 297 -22.21 -8.45 -27.91
CA ASP A 297 -22.06 -9.90 -27.88
C ASP A 297 -20.56 -10.25 -27.76
N PRO A 298 -20.16 -11.04 -26.78
CA PRO A 298 -18.76 -11.45 -26.61
C PRO A 298 -18.11 -12.07 -27.85
N PHE A 299 -18.90 -12.71 -28.72
CA PHE A 299 -18.39 -13.27 -29.98
C PHE A 299 -17.98 -12.20 -31.01
N LEU A 300 -18.44 -10.97 -30.85
CA LEU A 300 -18.05 -9.83 -31.69
C LEU A 300 -16.84 -9.09 -31.11
N ILE A 301 -16.33 -9.50 -29.96
CA ILE A 301 -15.22 -8.89 -29.24
C ILE A 301 -14.09 -9.92 -29.17
N LEU A 302 -13.02 -9.69 -29.91
CA LEU A 302 -11.88 -10.60 -29.94
C LEU A 302 -10.84 -10.22 -28.88
N GLY A 303 -10.41 -11.20 -28.10
CA GLY A 303 -9.39 -11.01 -27.07
C GLY A 303 -9.87 -10.29 -25.81
N PHE A 304 -11.16 -10.41 -25.47
CA PHE A 304 -11.81 -9.61 -24.46
C PHE A 304 -12.82 -10.40 -23.62
N GLU A 305 -12.84 -10.17 -22.33
CA GLU A 305 -13.92 -10.60 -21.45
C GLU A 305 -14.90 -9.45 -21.21
N ASN A 306 -16.19 -9.74 -21.19
CA ASN A 306 -17.23 -8.73 -21.01
C ASN A 306 -18.12 -9.11 -19.79
N PRO A 307 -18.11 -8.36 -18.68
CA PRO A 307 -17.31 -7.15 -18.44
C PRO A 307 -15.81 -7.43 -18.32
N ILE A 308 -14.98 -6.39 -18.51
CA ILE A 308 -13.53 -6.48 -18.36
C ILE A 308 -13.20 -6.79 -16.89
N PRO A 309 -12.39 -7.83 -16.60
CA PRO A 309 -11.94 -8.10 -15.25
C PRO A 309 -11.11 -6.94 -14.69
N VAL A 310 -11.28 -6.68 -13.41
CA VAL A 310 -10.49 -5.67 -12.71
C VAL A 310 -9.03 -6.11 -12.64
N GLY A 311 -8.10 -5.20 -12.97
CA GLY A 311 -6.66 -5.46 -12.91
C GLY A 311 -6.02 -6.05 -14.17
N GLU A 312 -6.78 -6.27 -15.24
CA GLU A 312 -6.26 -6.79 -16.51
C GLU A 312 -6.21 -5.73 -17.61
N ILE A 313 -5.18 -5.81 -18.47
CA ILE A 313 -5.04 -5.00 -19.69
C ILE A 313 -5.36 -5.92 -20.85
N LEU A 314 -6.45 -5.65 -21.55
CA LEU A 314 -6.88 -6.47 -22.68
C LEU A 314 -6.89 -5.65 -23.97
N PRO A 315 -5.96 -5.88 -24.91
CA PRO A 315 -6.08 -5.35 -26.26
C PRO A 315 -7.28 -6.02 -26.94
N THR A 316 -8.19 -5.23 -27.45
CA THR A 316 -9.48 -5.71 -27.91
C THR A 316 -9.84 -5.17 -29.27
N VAL A 317 -10.45 -6.01 -30.09
CA VAL A 317 -11.00 -5.67 -31.41
C VAL A 317 -12.50 -5.89 -31.39
N VAL A 318 -13.27 -4.85 -31.63
CA VAL A 318 -14.74 -4.95 -31.75
C VAL A 318 -15.13 -5.01 -33.23
N LEU A 319 -15.82 -6.07 -33.62
CA LEU A 319 -16.33 -6.24 -34.97
C LEU A 319 -17.71 -5.57 -35.09
N LEU A 320 -17.81 -4.60 -35.98
CA LEU A 320 -19.04 -3.87 -36.23
C LEU A 320 -19.74 -4.42 -37.47
N SER A 321 -21.07 -4.54 -37.41
CA SER A 321 -21.89 -4.96 -38.56
C SER A 321 -22.99 -3.94 -38.86
N GLY A 322 -23.06 -3.44 -40.07
CA GLY A 322 -24.10 -2.51 -40.53
C GLY A 322 -23.58 -1.10 -40.85
N ASP A 323 -24.48 -0.25 -41.33
CA ASP A 323 -24.16 1.09 -41.86
C ASP A 323 -24.00 2.19 -40.79
N ARG A 324 -24.50 1.94 -39.57
CA ARG A 324 -24.41 2.88 -38.43
C ARG A 324 -24.23 2.11 -37.16
N ASN A 325 -23.03 2.20 -36.60
CA ASN A 325 -22.66 1.53 -35.38
C ASN A 325 -22.15 2.56 -34.41
N PHE A 326 -22.65 2.51 -33.17
CA PHE A 326 -22.19 3.31 -32.08
C PHE A 326 -21.71 2.37 -30.98
N ILE A 327 -20.56 2.66 -30.41
CA ILE A 327 -19.98 1.94 -29.27
C ILE A 327 -19.76 2.94 -28.15
N ARG A 328 -19.97 2.50 -26.94
CA ARG A 328 -19.54 3.21 -25.73
C ARG A 328 -19.01 2.25 -24.70
N LEU A 329 -18.21 2.78 -23.80
CA LEU A 329 -17.86 2.12 -22.55
C LEU A 329 -18.85 2.53 -21.48
N ARG A 330 -19.26 1.57 -20.67
CA ARG A 330 -20.11 1.80 -19.51
C ARG A 330 -19.43 1.27 -18.27
N VAL A 331 -19.44 2.08 -17.24
CA VAL A 331 -19.09 1.69 -15.87
C VAL A 331 -20.28 1.98 -14.97
N GLU A 332 -20.55 1.09 -14.04
CA GLU A 332 -21.60 1.31 -13.03
C GLU A 332 -20.96 1.90 -11.79
N LYS A 333 -21.62 2.89 -11.22
CA LYS A 333 -21.21 3.46 -9.94
C LYS A 333 -21.39 2.40 -8.86
N PRO A 334 -20.35 2.12 -8.03
CA PRO A 334 -20.41 1.13 -6.96
C PRO A 334 -21.41 1.48 -5.87
#